data_f1f26cbe4a580e5260aaa8fb5f7541ec
#
_entry.id   f1f26cbe4a580e5260aaa8fb5f7541ec
#
_cell.length_a   1.000
_cell.length_b   1.000
_cell.length_c   1.000
_cell.angle_alpha   90.00
_cell.angle_beta   90.00
_cell.angle_gamma   90.00
#
_symmetry.space_group_name_H-M   'P 1'
#
loop_
_entity.id
_entity.type
_entity.pdbx_description
1 polymer ?
#
loop_
_entity_poly.entity_id
_entity_poly.type
_entity_poly.pdbx_seq_one_letter_code
_entity_poly.pdbx_strand_id
1 'polypeptide(L)'
;MSQPVVDNLHTDTPGLPWAEQDARDRHSRLTELLARVSREANEGEDLEAVLRRIVDCLVERMPVAIASIVLLNEACTHFVHEVWAGELTLNVLQPADDWPVSKGAAGRCARTGMAQLIGDVSRDPDYLAGNSEVRSEYLVPIRHRGRLHGVLNIESTQSDFFTADACEVFDAIAAQVAGTIHLARVVRELETVNRKLQALSMQDGLTGIANRRQFDAALQAVWMRLARNSVPLALLMVDADWFKALNDTAGHLHGDECLRTLARLCAGRLRDDEDLVARFGGEEFVLLLPGRDLEAAVAVGEALRQAVEHERLDHPASPIAPHVTVSIGASATWPSEGGAPEGLLLAADRAMYAAKARGRNCVIAKYVG
;
A
#
# COMPACT_ATOMS: atom_id res chain seq x y z
N MET A 1 38.42 76.24 -29.19
CA MET A 1 37.05 75.77 -29.54
C MET A 1 37.06 74.28 -29.43
N SER A 2 36.69 73.76 -28.27
CA SER A 2 36.65 72.35 -27.97
C SER A 2 35.21 72.05 -27.63
N GLN A 3 34.62 71.10 -28.36
CA GLN A 3 33.28 70.51 -28.08
C GLN A 3 33.38 69.53 -26.92
N PRO A 4 32.37 69.46 -26.04
CA PRO A 4 32.33 68.45 -25.02
C PRO A 4 31.81 67.15 -25.57
N VAL A 5 32.50 66.06 -25.19
CA VAL A 5 32.10 64.67 -25.38
C VAL A 5 30.95 64.38 -24.41
N VAL A 6 29.79 63.98 -24.93
CA VAL A 6 28.69 63.53 -24.14
C VAL A 6 28.89 61.98 -23.97
N ASP A 7 29.25 61.58 -22.75
CA ASP A 7 29.28 60.14 -22.35
C ASP A 7 27.83 59.66 -22.23
N ASN A 8 27.45 58.83 -23.15
CA ASN A 8 26.23 57.98 -23.05
C ASN A 8 26.49 56.86 -22.08
N LEU A 9 26.11 57.03 -20.83
CA LEU A 9 25.94 55.96 -19.89
C LEU A 9 24.71 55.13 -20.32
N HIS A 10 24.92 54.07 -21.12
CA HIS A 10 23.97 53.01 -21.24
C HIS A 10 23.94 52.27 -19.91
N THR A 11 22.88 52.46 -19.17
CA THR A 11 22.50 51.58 -18.09
C THR A 11 22.01 50.28 -18.73
N ASP A 12 22.89 49.31 -18.85
CA ASP A 12 22.53 47.91 -19.11
C ASP A 12 21.74 47.39 -17.89
N THR A 13 20.44 47.53 -17.95
CA THR A 13 19.55 46.69 -17.18
C THR A 13 19.60 45.33 -17.84
N PRO A 14 19.99 44.22 -17.15
CA PRO A 14 19.94 42.89 -17.78
C PRO A 14 18.48 42.60 -18.06
N GLY A 15 18.07 42.75 -19.31
CA GLY A 15 16.79 42.32 -19.83
C GLY A 15 16.66 40.81 -19.56
N LEU A 16 15.52 40.43 -19.08
CA LEU A 16 15.16 39.01 -18.85
C LEU A 16 15.46 38.21 -20.13
N PRO A 17 16.33 37.18 -20.11
CA PRO A 17 16.78 36.47 -21.31
C PRO A 17 15.67 35.86 -22.17
N TRP A 18 14.44 35.74 -21.62
CA TRP A 18 13.29 35.18 -22.28
C TRP A 18 12.22 36.21 -22.70
N ALA A 19 12.26 37.42 -22.17
CA ALA A 19 11.33 38.49 -22.54
C ALA A 19 11.58 39.08 -23.94
N GLU A 20 12.81 38.97 -24.46
CA GLU A 20 13.20 39.44 -25.77
C GLU A 20 13.14 38.40 -26.89
N GLN A 21 12.79 37.14 -26.59
CA GLN A 21 12.72 36.07 -27.61
C GLN A 21 11.38 36.08 -28.36
N ASP A 22 11.45 35.76 -29.67
CA ASP A 22 10.30 35.72 -30.57
C ASP A 22 9.16 34.82 -29.99
N ALA A 23 7.91 35.20 -30.13
CA ALA A 23 6.75 34.47 -29.63
C ALA A 23 6.71 33.02 -30.06
N ARG A 24 7.31 32.66 -31.22
CA ARG A 24 7.44 31.28 -31.71
C ARG A 24 8.41 30.44 -30.88
N ASP A 25 9.54 31.03 -30.45
CA ASP A 25 10.51 30.31 -29.62
C ASP A 25 9.97 30.05 -28.21
N ARG A 26 9.20 31.00 -27.63
CA ARG A 26 8.52 30.82 -26.36
C ARG A 26 7.49 29.68 -26.41
N HIS A 27 6.65 29.66 -27.43
CA HIS A 27 5.62 28.62 -27.60
C HIS A 27 6.26 27.23 -27.78
N SER A 28 7.38 27.15 -28.51
CA SER A 28 8.12 25.89 -28.71
C SER A 28 8.69 25.35 -27.40
N ARG A 29 9.31 26.20 -26.58
CA ARG A 29 9.87 25.84 -25.27
C ARG A 29 8.79 25.39 -24.29
N LEU A 30 7.67 26.09 -24.31
CA LEU A 30 6.50 25.72 -23.49
C LEU A 30 5.98 24.35 -23.84
N THR A 31 5.81 24.06 -25.13
CA THR A 31 5.36 22.78 -25.63
C THR A 31 6.32 21.66 -25.26
N GLU A 32 7.62 21.91 -25.34
CA GLU A 32 8.67 20.95 -24.95
C GLU A 32 8.65 20.69 -23.42
N LEU A 33 8.50 21.75 -22.62
CA LEU A 33 8.39 21.65 -21.16
C LEU A 33 7.16 20.82 -20.75
N LEU A 34 5.99 21.13 -21.32
CA LEU A 34 4.76 20.38 -21.07
C LEU A 34 4.89 18.92 -21.50
N ALA A 35 5.49 18.65 -22.65
CA ALA A 35 5.72 17.30 -23.13
C ALA A 35 6.68 16.52 -22.21
N ARG A 36 7.69 17.18 -21.64
CA ARG A 36 8.62 16.59 -20.68
C ARG A 36 7.94 16.32 -19.34
N VAL A 37 7.24 17.29 -18.78
CA VAL A 37 6.42 17.12 -17.55
C VAL A 37 5.44 15.95 -17.73
N SER A 38 4.81 15.84 -18.90
CA SER A 38 3.88 14.75 -19.20
C SER A 38 4.58 13.38 -19.25
N ARG A 39 5.79 13.30 -19.77
CA ARG A 39 6.59 12.05 -19.75
C ARG A 39 6.99 11.68 -18.32
N GLU A 40 7.58 12.61 -17.59
CA GLU A 40 7.99 12.41 -16.18
C GLU A 40 6.80 11.96 -15.32
N ALA A 41 5.61 12.52 -15.58
CA ALA A 41 4.38 12.15 -14.89
C ALA A 41 3.92 10.71 -15.14
N ASN A 42 4.31 10.10 -16.28
CA ASN A 42 3.88 8.76 -16.67
C ASN A 42 4.94 7.67 -16.41
N GLU A 43 6.19 8.03 -16.11
CA GLU A 43 7.31 7.08 -15.98
C GLU A 43 7.61 6.66 -14.53
N GLY A 44 6.86 7.11 -13.53
CA GLY A 44 7.17 6.89 -12.13
C GLY A 44 6.17 6.03 -11.39
N GLU A 45 6.67 5.09 -10.58
CA GLU A 45 5.87 4.27 -9.68
C GLU A 45 5.52 5.01 -8.37
N ASP A 46 6.37 5.96 -7.92
CA ASP A 46 6.16 6.74 -6.70
C ASP A 46 5.81 8.19 -7.01
N LEU A 47 4.69 8.66 -6.44
CA LEU A 47 4.19 10.03 -6.64
C LEU A 47 5.21 11.09 -6.22
N GLU A 48 5.91 10.90 -5.08
CA GLU A 48 6.88 11.89 -4.59
C GLU A 48 8.04 12.05 -5.56
N ALA A 49 8.59 10.95 -6.08
CA ALA A 49 9.66 10.96 -7.08
C ALA A 49 9.23 11.67 -8.37
N VAL A 50 7.99 11.45 -8.81
CA VAL A 50 7.41 12.14 -9.97
C VAL A 50 7.31 13.65 -9.73
N LEU A 51 6.75 14.06 -8.59
CA LEU A 51 6.60 15.48 -8.27
C LEU A 51 7.97 16.18 -8.15
N ARG A 52 8.98 15.51 -7.58
CA ARG A 52 10.35 16.01 -7.48
C ARG A 52 10.95 16.24 -8.86
N ARG A 53 10.89 15.28 -9.78
CA ARG A 53 11.37 15.47 -11.16
C ARG A 53 10.68 16.63 -11.89
N ILE A 54 9.39 16.86 -11.59
CA ILE A 54 8.65 17.98 -12.18
C ILE A 54 9.20 19.31 -11.67
N VAL A 55 9.39 19.49 -10.36
CA VAL A 55 9.94 20.74 -9.82
C VAL A 55 11.39 20.97 -10.23
N ASP A 56 12.22 19.92 -10.30
CA ASP A 56 13.58 19.98 -10.83
C ASP A 56 13.58 20.44 -12.29
N CYS A 57 12.71 19.87 -13.12
CA CYS A 57 12.57 20.27 -14.53
C CYS A 57 12.14 21.74 -14.69
N LEU A 58 11.27 22.25 -13.78
CA LEU A 58 10.86 23.65 -13.79
C LEU A 58 12.04 24.58 -13.53
N VAL A 59 12.82 24.32 -12.49
CA VAL A 59 13.99 25.15 -12.13
C VAL A 59 15.10 25.05 -13.20
N GLU A 60 15.33 23.89 -13.76
CA GLU A 60 16.34 23.72 -14.83
C GLU A 60 16.00 24.47 -16.12
N ARG A 61 14.72 24.64 -16.44
CA ARG A 61 14.26 25.16 -17.74
C ARG A 61 13.69 26.56 -17.69
N MET A 62 13.31 27.04 -16.52
CA MET A 62 12.74 28.34 -16.29
C MET A 62 13.66 29.14 -15.36
N PRO A 63 13.85 30.48 -15.58
CA PRO A 63 14.70 31.30 -14.73
C PRO A 63 13.99 31.69 -13.43
N VAL A 64 13.49 30.65 -12.71
CA VAL A 64 12.82 30.80 -11.41
C VAL A 64 13.79 30.42 -10.29
N ALA A 65 13.66 31.07 -9.13
CA ALA A 65 14.53 30.81 -7.99
C ALA A 65 14.14 29.56 -7.21
N ILE A 66 12.83 29.33 -7.10
CA ILE A 66 12.24 28.19 -6.41
C ILE A 66 10.98 27.75 -7.16
N ALA A 67 10.79 26.44 -7.25
CA ALA A 67 9.52 25.82 -7.62
C ALA A 67 9.14 24.78 -6.56
N SER A 68 7.90 24.82 -6.05
CA SER A 68 7.41 23.83 -5.10
C SER A 68 5.98 23.37 -5.40
N ILE A 69 5.69 22.13 -5.02
CA ILE A 69 4.35 21.55 -5.05
C ILE A 69 3.98 21.21 -3.62
N VAL A 70 2.95 21.87 -3.11
CA VAL A 70 2.46 21.70 -1.74
C VAL A 70 1.14 20.97 -1.76
N LEU A 71 1.09 19.76 -1.17
CA LEU A 71 -0.08 18.89 -1.19
C LEU A 71 -0.98 19.10 0.02
N LEU A 72 -2.29 19.01 -0.22
CA LEU A 72 -3.32 19.07 0.81
C LEU A 72 -3.72 17.69 1.31
N ASN A 73 -4.15 17.65 2.59
CA ASN A 73 -4.85 16.49 3.14
C ASN A 73 -6.19 16.27 2.44
N GLU A 74 -6.82 15.12 2.69
CA GLU A 74 -8.10 14.77 2.04
C GLU A 74 -9.24 15.74 2.35
N ALA A 75 -9.24 16.34 3.53
CA ALA A 75 -10.23 17.32 3.98
C ALA A 75 -9.97 18.74 3.42
N CYS A 76 -8.86 18.95 2.69
CA CYS A 76 -8.41 20.25 2.18
C CYS A 76 -8.29 21.33 3.28
N THR A 77 -7.90 20.95 4.49
CA THR A 77 -7.78 21.85 5.64
C THR A 77 -6.35 22.23 5.98
N HIS A 78 -5.39 21.35 5.65
CA HIS A 78 -3.97 21.51 5.96
C HIS A 78 -3.10 21.09 4.79
N PHE A 79 -1.96 21.75 4.64
CA PHE A 79 -0.87 21.30 3.81
C PHE A 79 -0.11 20.20 4.58
N VAL A 80 0.19 19.08 3.92
CA VAL A 80 0.74 17.88 4.60
C VAL A 80 2.05 17.41 4.01
N HIS A 81 2.41 17.91 2.84
CA HIS A 81 3.63 17.51 2.17
C HIS A 81 4.07 18.57 1.16
N GLU A 82 5.37 18.83 1.06
CA GLU A 82 5.96 19.75 0.12
C GLU A 82 7.14 19.08 -0.60
N VAL A 83 7.14 19.20 -1.91
CA VAL A 83 8.27 18.84 -2.77
C VAL A 83 8.75 20.10 -3.46
N TRP A 84 10.04 20.40 -3.40
CA TRP A 84 10.59 21.63 -3.96
C TRP A 84 11.95 21.43 -4.63
N ALA A 85 12.31 22.35 -5.51
CA ALA A 85 13.62 22.51 -6.11
C ALA A 85 13.96 24.01 -6.25
N GLY A 86 15.23 24.34 -6.33
CA GLY A 86 15.70 25.69 -6.54
C GLY A 86 17.11 25.95 -6.05
N GLU A 87 17.66 27.11 -6.41
CA GLU A 87 18.98 27.55 -5.96
C GLU A 87 18.96 28.11 -4.53
N LEU A 88 17.80 28.61 -4.08
CA LEU A 88 17.63 29.17 -2.75
C LEU A 88 17.15 28.06 -1.79
N THR A 89 17.69 28.05 -0.58
CA THR A 89 17.23 27.14 0.48
C THR A 89 15.86 27.59 0.98
N LEU A 90 14.86 26.73 0.86
CA LEU A 90 13.58 26.91 1.53
C LEU A 90 13.69 26.50 3.00
N ASN A 91 13.06 27.28 3.88
CA ASN A 91 12.70 26.81 5.21
C ASN A 91 11.54 25.83 5.04
N VAL A 92 11.87 24.60 4.65
CA VAL A 92 10.87 23.53 4.41
C VAL A 92 10.08 23.32 5.69
N LEU A 93 8.77 23.38 5.58
CA LEU A 93 7.88 23.01 6.67
C LEU A 93 8.11 21.54 7.03
N GLN A 94 8.53 21.30 8.26
CA GLN A 94 8.63 19.95 8.78
C GLN A 94 7.22 19.35 8.87
N PRO A 95 7.04 18.05 8.69
CA PRO A 95 5.72 17.39 8.81
C PRO A 95 5.02 17.61 10.17
N ALA A 96 5.77 18.09 11.17
CA ALA A 96 5.25 18.47 12.48
C ALA A 96 4.68 19.90 12.55
N ASP A 97 4.93 20.73 11.52
CA ASP A 97 4.43 22.08 11.48
C ASP A 97 2.97 22.08 11.01
N ASP A 98 2.10 22.53 11.88
CA ASP A 98 0.66 22.69 11.59
C ASP A 98 0.49 23.84 10.58
N TRP A 99 0.39 23.51 9.29
CA TRP A 99 0.17 24.50 8.24
C TRP A 99 -1.29 24.46 7.73
N PRO A 100 -2.19 25.16 8.38
CA PRO A 100 -3.57 25.22 7.94
C PRO A 100 -3.71 26.11 6.69
N VAL A 101 -4.65 25.78 5.83
CA VAL A 101 -4.98 26.60 4.66
C VAL A 101 -5.49 28.02 5.01
N SER A 102 -5.76 28.30 6.28
CA SER A 102 -6.12 29.63 6.75
C SER A 102 -4.95 30.62 6.72
N LYS A 103 -3.70 30.15 6.62
CA LYS A 103 -2.47 30.95 6.66
C LYS A 103 -1.79 31.02 5.30
N GLY A 104 -1.18 32.16 5.03
CA GLY A 104 -0.28 32.38 3.91
C GLY A 104 -0.96 32.59 2.55
N ALA A 105 -0.18 33.02 1.57
CA ALA A 105 -0.61 33.20 0.19
C ALA A 105 -1.01 31.85 -0.46
N ALA A 106 -0.28 30.76 -0.17
CA ALA A 106 -0.64 29.42 -0.58
C ALA A 106 -2.00 28.98 0.00
N GLY A 107 -2.26 29.31 1.27
CA GLY A 107 -3.56 29.10 1.90
C GLY A 107 -4.67 29.92 1.23
N ARG A 108 -4.41 31.17 0.86
CA ARG A 108 -5.35 32.01 0.11
C ARG A 108 -5.65 31.40 -1.27
N CYS A 109 -4.64 30.92 -1.99
CA CYS A 109 -4.80 30.21 -3.25
C CYS A 109 -5.68 28.96 -3.07
N ALA A 110 -5.43 28.16 -2.04
CA ALA A 110 -6.19 26.97 -1.75
C ALA A 110 -7.67 27.27 -1.42
N ARG A 111 -7.93 28.26 -0.57
CA ARG A 111 -9.30 28.63 -0.16
C ARG A 111 -10.13 29.24 -1.30
N THR A 112 -9.51 30.11 -2.10
CA THR A 112 -10.23 30.76 -3.21
C THR A 112 -10.32 29.86 -4.44
N GLY A 113 -9.42 28.91 -4.58
CA GLY A 113 -9.26 28.09 -5.77
C GLY A 113 -8.87 28.89 -7.01
N MET A 114 -8.28 30.07 -6.81
CA MET A 114 -7.83 31.00 -7.85
C MET A 114 -6.31 31.20 -7.74
N ALA A 115 -5.63 31.32 -8.88
CA ALA A 115 -4.23 31.65 -8.92
C ALA A 115 -3.97 33.01 -8.23
N GLN A 116 -2.81 33.14 -7.59
CA GLN A 116 -2.39 34.35 -6.90
C GLN A 116 -1.08 34.84 -7.53
N LEU A 117 -1.11 36.01 -8.12
CA LEU A 117 0.07 36.70 -8.63
C LEU A 117 0.48 37.80 -7.65
N ILE A 118 1.67 37.67 -7.07
CA ILE A 118 2.25 38.60 -6.10
C ILE A 118 3.51 39.20 -6.74
N GLY A 119 3.39 40.43 -7.29
CA GLY A 119 4.49 41.11 -7.96
C GLY A 119 5.57 41.59 -6.99
N ASP A 120 5.18 41.96 -5.75
CA ASP A 120 6.09 42.35 -4.67
C ASP A 120 5.62 41.73 -3.35
N VAL A 121 6.32 40.70 -2.89
CA VAL A 121 5.96 39.94 -1.67
C VAL A 121 6.01 40.84 -0.41
N SER A 122 6.79 41.91 -0.40
CA SER A 122 6.88 42.82 0.74
C SER A 122 5.60 43.62 0.99
N ARG A 123 4.70 43.66 -0.01
CA ARG A 123 3.41 44.35 0.03
C ARG A 123 2.22 43.43 0.28
N ASP A 124 2.43 42.13 0.23
CA ASP A 124 1.33 41.16 0.46
C ASP A 124 1.23 40.80 1.95
N PRO A 125 0.09 41.11 2.62
CA PRO A 125 -0.06 40.89 4.06
C PRO A 125 -0.14 39.39 4.45
N ASP A 126 -0.45 38.52 3.50
CA ASP A 126 -0.55 37.09 3.73
C ASP A 126 0.75 36.35 3.35
N TYR A 127 1.76 37.02 2.78
CA TYR A 127 2.99 36.37 2.40
C TYR A 127 3.75 35.82 3.63
N LEU A 128 4.11 34.54 3.57
CA LEU A 128 4.95 33.87 4.57
C LEU A 128 6.32 33.63 3.92
N ALA A 129 7.34 34.28 4.38
CA ALA A 129 8.68 34.22 3.80
C ALA A 129 9.29 32.81 4.01
N GLY A 130 9.40 32.04 2.96
CA GLY A 130 10.22 30.81 2.92
C GLY A 130 11.71 31.11 2.78
N ASN A 131 12.05 32.21 2.04
CA ASN A 131 13.40 32.69 1.88
C ASN A 131 13.37 34.26 1.76
N SER A 132 14.32 34.94 2.38
CA SER A 132 14.37 36.39 2.43
C SER A 132 14.78 37.05 1.10
N GLU A 133 15.30 36.30 0.14
CA GLU A 133 15.72 36.77 -1.17
C GLU A 133 14.58 36.85 -2.18
N VAL A 134 13.46 36.17 -1.92
CA VAL A 134 12.28 36.19 -2.77
C VAL A 134 11.64 37.54 -2.83
N ARG A 135 11.24 37.99 -4.04
CA ARG A 135 10.63 39.30 -4.32
C ARG A 135 9.26 39.19 -4.97
N SER A 136 9.01 38.13 -5.76
CA SER A 136 7.70 37.87 -6.34
C SER A 136 7.36 36.38 -6.31
N GLU A 137 6.06 36.11 -6.31
CA GLU A 137 5.52 34.74 -6.15
C GLU A 137 4.32 34.54 -7.08
N TYR A 138 4.22 33.35 -7.69
CA TYR A 138 3.04 32.96 -8.42
C TYR A 138 2.54 31.59 -7.92
N LEU A 139 1.31 31.54 -7.46
CA LEU A 139 0.68 30.39 -6.85
C LEU A 139 -0.50 29.90 -7.70
N VAL A 140 -0.49 28.64 -8.09
CA VAL A 140 -1.50 28.05 -8.95
C VAL A 140 -2.19 26.89 -8.25
N PRO A 141 -3.54 26.85 -8.16
CA PRO A 141 -4.24 25.75 -7.54
C PRO A 141 -4.16 24.48 -8.42
N ILE A 142 -3.69 23.38 -7.86
CA ILE A 142 -3.63 22.09 -8.53
C ILE A 142 -4.99 21.40 -8.38
N ARG A 143 -5.84 21.50 -9.43
CA ARG A 143 -7.23 21.02 -9.41
C ARG A 143 -7.51 20.04 -10.52
N HIS A 144 -8.19 18.92 -10.17
CA HIS A 144 -8.72 17.98 -11.16
C HIS A 144 -10.21 17.76 -10.91
N ARG A 145 -11.03 17.99 -11.95
CA ARG A 145 -12.52 17.82 -11.91
C ARG A 145 -13.17 18.46 -10.68
N GLY A 146 -12.73 19.68 -10.33
CA GLY A 146 -13.28 20.42 -9.20
C GLY A 146 -12.67 20.12 -7.84
N ARG A 147 -11.93 19.02 -7.68
CA ARG A 147 -11.21 18.68 -6.43
C ARG A 147 -9.86 19.37 -6.42
N LEU A 148 -9.54 20.05 -5.32
CA LEU A 148 -8.23 20.64 -5.07
C LEU A 148 -7.30 19.55 -4.47
N HIS A 149 -6.08 19.47 -4.99
CA HIS A 149 -5.06 18.52 -4.53
C HIS A 149 -3.91 19.20 -3.82
N GLY A 150 -3.63 20.46 -4.15
CA GLY A 150 -2.52 21.23 -3.64
C GLY A 150 -2.37 22.56 -4.34
N VAL A 151 -1.19 23.16 -4.21
CA VAL A 151 -0.80 24.41 -4.85
C VAL A 151 0.58 24.22 -5.48
N LEU A 152 0.75 24.66 -6.72
CA LEU A 152 2.05 24.86 -7.36
C LEU A 152 2.50 26.27 -7.00
N ASN A 153 3.67 26.39 -6.36
CA ASN A 153 4.25 27.65 -5.97
C ASN A 153 5.56 27.90 -6.74
N ILE A 154 5.69 29.06 -7.35
CA ILE A 154 6.87 29.50 -8.11
C ILE A 154 7.32 30.83 -7.56
N GLU A 155 8.60 30.95 -7.23
CA GLU A 155 9.19 32.14 -6.63
C GLU A 155 10.36 32.71 -7.44
N SER A 156 10.51 34.03 -7.42
CA SER A 156 11.62 34.74 -8.07
C SER A 156 12.25 35.74 -7.13
N THR A 157 13.56 35.99 -7.31
CA THR A 157 14.30 37.06 -6.63
C THR A 157 14.08 38.44 -7.27
N GLN A 158 13.31 38.53 -8.36
CA GLN A 158 12.99 39.75 -9.05
C GLN A 158 11.53 40.14 -8.78
N SER A 159 11.27 41.42 -8.51
CA SER A 159 9.92 41.98 -8.44
C SER A 159 9.28 41.99 -9.83
N ASP A 160 7.96 41.79 -9.90
CA ASP A 160 7.15 41.79 -11.13
C ASP A 160 7.68 40.84 -12.22
N PHE A 161 8.28 39.71 -11.77
CA PHE A 161 8.92 38.73 -12.65
C PHE A 161 7.91 37.99 -13.57
N PHE A 162 6.71 37.69 -13.09
CA PHE A 162 5.75 36.84 -13.78
C PHE A 162 4.93 37.64 -14.81
N THR A 163 5.16 37.34 -16.08
CA THR A 163 4.34 37.89 -17.18
C THR A 163 3.11 37.03 -17.41
N ALA A 164 2.11 37.53 -18.14
CA ALA A 164 0.92 36.79 -18.49
C ALA A 164 1.22 35.45 -19.19
N ASP A 165 2.15 35.45 -20.14
CA ASP A 165 2.60 34.24 -20.85
C ASP A 165 3.22 33.21 -19.88
N ALA A 166 4.02 33.64 -18.91
CA ALA A 166 4.61 32.75 -17.90
C ALA A 166 3.54 32.17 -16.98
N CYS A 167 2.55 32.95 -16.59
CA CYS A 167 1.42 32.48 -15.79
C CYS A 167 0.64 31.39 -16.51
N GLU A 168 0.34 31.56 -17.82
CA GLU A 168 -0.35 30.53 -18.62
C GLU A 168 0.43 29.21 -18.65
N VAL A 169 1.77 29.26 -18.67
CA VAL A 169 2.64 28.08 -18.61
C VAL A 169 2.46 27.32 -17.30
N PHE A 170 2.54 28.03 -16.19
CA PHE A 170 2.42 27.43 -14.86
C PHE A 170 1.02 26.90 -14.60
N ASP A 171 -0.02 27.57 -15.12
CA ASP A 171 -1.40 27.09 -15.08
C ASP A 171 -1.56 25.75 -15.81
N ALA A 172 -0.97 25.64 -17.02
CA ALA A 172 -0.99 24.41 -17.79
C ALA A 172 -0.21 23.25 -17.09
N ILE A 173 0.93 23.58 -16.46
CA ILE A 173 1.70 22.61 -15.67
C ILE A 173 0.90 22.15 -14.45
N ALA A 174 0.28 23.08 -13.71
CA ALA A 174 -0.57 22.73 -12.56
C ALA A 174 -1.72 21.81 -12.96
N ALA A 175 -2.35 22.05 -14.12
CA ALA A 175 -3.39 21.18 -14.66
C ALA A 175 -2.88 19.78 -15.00
N GLN A 176 -1.68 19.66 -15.57
CA GLN A 176 -1.03 18.37 -15.86
C GLN A 176 -0.69 17.62 -14.56
N VAL A 177 -0.08 18.29 -13.60
CA VAL A 177 0.27 17.73 -12.27
C VAL A 177 -0.98 17.25 -11.55
N ALA A 178 -2.09 17.98 -11.66
CA ALA A 178 -3.36 17.61 -11.05
C ALA A 178 -3.87 16.24 -11.54
N GLY A 179 -3.74 15.94 -12.83
CA GLY A 179 -4.07 14.64 -13.40
C GLY A 179 -3.22 13.51 -12.83
N THR A 180 -1.92 13.74 -12.71
CA THR A 180 -0.96 12.78 -12.14
C THR A 180 -1.26 12.46 -10.68
N ILE A 181 -1.48 13.49 -9.85
CA ILE A 181 -1.83 13.31 -8.44
C ILE A 181 -3.15 12.56 -8.29
N HIS A 182 -4.15 12.91 -9.12
CA HIS A 182 -5.44 12.22 -9.11
C HIS A 182 -5.29 10.74 -9.43
N LEU A 183 -4.58 10.41 -10.51
CA LEU A 183 -4.34 9.02 -10.92
C LEU A 183 -3.63 8.22 -9.82
N ALA A 184 -2.55 8.75 -9.25
CA ALA A 184 -1.82 8.09 -8.17
C ALA A 184 -2.70 7.81 -6.93
N ARG A 185 -3.60 8.75 -6.57
CA ARG A 185 -4.56 8.54 -5.46
C ARG A 185 -5.58 7.45 -5.78
N VAL A 186 -6.14 7.44 -7.00
CA VAL A 186 -7.10 6.41 -7.43
C VAL A 186 -6.47 5.02 -7.44
N VAL A 187 -5.24 4.89 -7.92
CA VAL A 187 -4.49 3.62 -7.91
C VAL A 187 -4.30 3.12 -6.47
N ARG A 188 -3.85 3.96 -5.54
CA ARG A 188 -3.69 3.60 -4.12
C ARG A 188 -5.00 3.17 -3.45
N GLU A 189 -6.09 3.85 -3.76
CA GLU A 189 -7.42 3.50 -3.25
C GLU A 189 -7.86 2.13 -3.78
N LEU A 190 -7.69 1.90 -5.09
CA LEU A 190 -8.00 0.63 -5.74
C LEU A 190 -7.19 -0.53 -5.15
N GLU A 191 -5.89 -0.35 -4.94
CA GLU A 191 -5.02 -1.34 -4.30
C GLU A 191 -5.45 -1.65 -2.86
N THR A 192 -5.90 -0.62 -2.13
CA THR A 192 -6.37 -0.79 -0.75
C THR A 192 -7.68 -1.58 -0.70
N VAL A 193 -8.63 -1.26 -1.59
CA VAL A 193 -9.88 -2.01 -1.73
C VAL A 193 -9.60 -3.45 -2.17
N ASN A 194 -8.72 -3.64 -3.15
CA ASN A 194 -8.36 -4.97 -3.63
C ASN A 194 -7.71 -5.83 -2.54
N ARG A 195 -6.79 -5.26 -1.73
CA ARG A 195 -6.21 -5.96 -0.56
C ARG A 195 -7.29 -6.35 0.46
N LYS A 196 -8.26 -5.48 0.74
CA LYS A 196 -9.39 -5.80 1.63
C LYS A 196 -10.26 -6.94 1.08
N LEU A 197 -10.57 -6.89 -0.23
CA LEU A 197 -11.32 -7.96 -0.90
C LEU A 197 -10.55 -9.30 -0.88
N GLN A 198 -9.25 -9.26 -1.12
CA GLN A 198 -8.39 -10.44 -1.03
C GLN A 198 -8.36 -11.00 0.39
N ALA A 199 -8.25 -10.16 1.42
CA ALA A 199 -8.29 -10.58 2.82
C ALA A 199 -9.63 -11.25 3.17
N LEU A 200 -10.75 -10.68 2.76
CA LEU A 200 -12.07 -11.29 2.93
C LEU A 200 -12.21 -12.63 2.19
N SER A 201 -11.55 -12.79 1.04
CA SER A 201 -11.52 -14.05 0.26
C SER A 201 -10.53 -15.08 0.81
N MET A 202 -9.75 -14.80 1.84
CA MET A 202 -8.77 -15.73 2.45
C MET A 202 -9.32 -16.48 3.67
N GLN A 203 -10.48 -16.08 4.19
CA GLN A 203 -11.14 -16.74 5.30
C GLN A 203 -12.28 -17.64 4.84
N ASP A 204 -12.57 -18.67 5.64
CA ASP A 204 -13.77 -19.50 5.49
C ASP A 204 -14.98 -18.78 6.10
N GLY A 205 -16.04 -18.61 5.33
CA GLY A 205 -17.21 -17.82 5.72
C GLY A 205 -18.02 -18.41 6.88
N LEU A 206 -17.89 -19.73 7.15
CA LEU A 206 -18.58 -20.38 8.25
C LEU A 206 -17.80 -20.34 9.56
N THR A 207 -16.50 -20.61 9.48
CA THR A 207 -15.65 -20.85 10.66
C THR A 207 -14.76 -19.65 11.02
N GLY A 208 -14.57 -18.69 10.10
CA GLY A 208 -13.75 -17.50 10.30
C GLY A 208 -12.24 -17.75 10.30
N ILE A 209 -11.77 -19.01 10.27
CA ILE A 209 -10.35 -19.34 10.11
C ILE A 209 -9.90 -19.22 8.65
N ALA A 210 -8.62 -19.41 8.37
CA ALA A 210 -8.13 -19.44 7.00
C ALA A 210 -8.88 -20.45 6.13
N ASN A 211 -9.08 -20.12 4.86
CA ASN A 211 -9.57 -21.08 3.87
C ASN A 211 -8.40 -21.79 3.16
N ARG A 212 -8.70 -22.74 2.28
CA ARG A 212 -7.72 -23.49 1.49
C ARG A 212 -6.77 -22.57 0.72
N ARG A 213 -7.27 -21.46 0.13
CA ARG A 213 -6.43 -20.53 -0.64
C ARG A 213 -5.37 -19.86 0.24
N GLN A 214 -5.74 -19.44 1.45
CA GLN A 214 -4.80 -18.88 2.41
C GLN A 214 -3.78 -19.92 2.87
N PHE A 215 -4.21 -21.15 3.10
CA PHE A 215 -3.31 -22.25 3.44
C PHE A 215 -2.29 -22.50 2.33
N ASP A 216 -2.73 -22.63 1.08
CA ASP A 216 -1.83 -22.88 -0.06
C ASP A 216 -0.77 -21.79 -0.19
N ALA A 217 -1.16 -20.50 -0.05
CA ALA A 217 -0.24 -19.37 -0.08
C ALA A 217 0.76 -19.38 1.10
N ALA A 218 0.28 -19.70 2.31
CA ALA A 218 1.11 -19.76 3.52
C ALA A 218 2.10 -20.92 3.45
N LEU A 219 1.66 -22.10 2.98
CA LEU A 219 2.51 -23.28 2.83
C LEU A 219 3.70 -23.00 1.91
N GLN A 220 3.48 -22.35 0.76
CA GLN A 220 4.54 -21.96 -0.16
C GLN A 220 5.52 -20.96 0.48
N ALA A 221 5.00 -19.93 1.14
CA ALA A 221 5.83 -18.91 1.78
C ALA A 221 6.69 -19.48 2.92
N VAL A 222 6.08 -20.30 3.78
CA VAL A 222 6.75 -20.98 4.90
C VAL A 222 7.80 -21.95 4.38
N TRP A 223 7.48 -22.75 3.34
CA TRP A 223 8.43 -23.68 2.72
C TRP A 223 9.70 -22.98 2.28
N MET A 224 9.58 -21.90 1.48
CA MET A 224 10.73 -21.14 0.99
C MET A 224 11.55 -20.52 2.12
N ARG A 225 10.91 -20.06 3.18
CA ARG A 225 11.58 -19.48 4.36
C ARG A 225 12.38 -20.53 5.15
N LEU A 226 11.78 -21.68 5.41
CA LEU A 226 12.38 -22.73 6.23
C LEU A 226 13.48 -23.50 5.50
N ALA A 227 13.38 -23.64 4.17
CA ALA A 227 14.39 -24.27 3.32
C ALA A 227 15.79 -23.63 3.49
N ARG A 228 15.85 -22.31 3.71
CA ARG A 228 17.10 -21.55 3.90
C ARG A 228 17.73 -21.77 5.29
N ASN A 229 16.94 -22.17 6.27
CA ASN A 229 17.33 -22.22 7.66
C ASN A 229 17.45 -23.63 8.22
N SER A 230 17.18 -24.69 7.42
CA SER A 230 17.16 -26.10 7.85
C SER A 230 16.26 -26.33 9.06
N VAL A 231 15.09 -25.67 9.09
CA VAL A 231 14.10 -25.79 10.16
C VAL A 231 12.99 -26.73 9.69
N PRO A 232 12.54 -27.69 10.54
CA PRO A 232 11.48 -28.63 10.15
C PRO A 232 10.14 -27.93 9.96
N LEU A 233 9.30 -28.55 9.12
CA LEU A 233 7.92 -28.16 8.91
C LEU A 233 7.03 -29.38 9.07
N ALA A 234 6.03 -29.27 9.93
CA ALA A 234 5.03 -30.29 10.12
C ALA A 234 3.64 -29.83 9.66
N LEU A 235 2.80 -30.79 9.35
CA LEU A 235 1.42 -30.58 8.90
C LEU A 235 0.52 -31.65 9.53
N LEU A 236 -0.67 -31.22 10.00
CA LEU A 236 -1.75 -32.10 10.39
C LEU A 236 -2.91 -31.95 9.42
N MET A 237 -3.42 -33.06 8.90
CA MET A 237 -4.69 -33.12 8.21
C MET A 237 -5.73 -33.75 9.15
N VAL A 238 -6.84 -33.08 9.37
CA VAL A 238 -7.87 -33.40 10.35
C VAL A 238 -9.20 -33.53 9.63
N ASP A 239 -9.95 -34.58 9.93
CA ASP A 239 -11.28 -34.82 9.34
C ASP A 239 -12.25 -35.27 10.43
N ALA A 240 -13.46 -34.69 10.41
CA ALA A 240 -14.53 -35.05 11.35
C ALA A 240 -15.14 -36.38 10.97
N ASP A 241 -15.04 -37.33 11.86
CA ASP A 241 -15.51 -38.73 11.63
C ASP A 241 -17.02 -38.76 11.45
N TRP A 242 -17.47 -39.43 10.40
CA TRP A 242 -18.89 -39.65 10.08
C TRP A 242 -19.71 -38.34 9.94
N PHE A 243 -19.09 -37.23 9.57
CA PHE A 243 -19.73 -35.91 9.49
C PHE A 243 -20.96 -35.87 8.58
N LYS A 244 -20.96 -36.65 7.47
CA LYS A 244 -22.14 -36.77 6.62
C LYS A 244 -23.30 -37.40 7.39
N ALA A 245 -23.07 -38.46 8.17
CA ALA A 245 -24.10 -39.10 8.99
C ALA A 245 -24.62 -38.17 10.09
N LEU A 246 -23.77 -37.30 10.64
CA LEU A 246 -24.17 -36.22 11.56
C LEU A 246 -25.17 -35.29 10.90
N ASN A 247 -24.83 -34.74 9.71
CA ASN A 247 -25.70 -33.85 8.95
C ASN A 247 -27.05 -34.51 8.59
N ASP A 248 -26.99 -35.75 8.12
CA ASP A 248 -28.18 -36.49 7.71
C ASP A 248 -29.14 -36.77 8.89
N THR A 249 -28.62 -36.86 10.12
CA THR A 249 -29.41 -37.23 11.31
C THR A 249 -29.77 -36.03 12.16
N ALA A 250 -28.84 -35.12 12.43
CA ALA A 250 -29.02 -33.98 13.31
C ALA A 250 -29.28 -32.65 12.57
N GLY A 251 -29.15 -32.65 11.23
CA GLY A 251 -29.37 -31.50 10.35
C GLY A 251 -28.14 -30.63 10.17
N HIS A 252 -28.14 -29.84 9.09
CA HIS A 252 -27.01 -29.00 8.70
C HIS A 252 -26.64 -27.92 9.72
N LEU A 253 -27.61 -27.36 10.48
CA LEU A 253 -27.31 -26.34 11.50
C LEU A 253 -26.44 -26.93 12.61
N HIS A 254 -26.68 -28.18 13.02
CA HIS A 254 -25.86 -28.89 14.01
C HIS A 254 -24.46 -29.20 13.45
N GLY A 255 -24.38 -29.61 12.19
CA GLY A 255 -23.10 -29.79 11.50
C GLY A 255 -22.28 -28.47 11.41
N ASP A 256 -22.94 -27.35 11.13
CA ASP A 256 -22.27 -26.05 11.09
C ASP A 256 -21.72 -25.63 12.47
N GLU A 257 -22.46 -25.91 13.56
CA GLU A 257 -21.97 -25.67 14.92
C GLU A 257 -20.80 -26.56 15.29
N CYS A 258 -20.86 -27.87 14.85
CA CYS A 258 -19.74 -28.80 14.96
C CYS A 258 -18.48 -28.23 14.26
N LEU A 259 -18.58 -27.77 13.01
CA LEU A 259 -17.45 -27.18 12.27
C LEU A 259 -16.89 -25.94 12.94
N ARG A 260 -17.74 -25.03 13.46
CA ARG A 260 -17.27 -23.85 14.23
C ARG A 260 -16.52 -24.26 15.49
N THR A 261 -16.99 -25.28 16.17
CA THR A 261 -16.34 -25.80 17.38
C THR A 261 -14.99 -26.45 17.04
N LEU A 262 -14.93 -27.27 16.00
CA LEU A 262 -13.68 -27.87 15.54
C LEU A 262 -12.65 -26.79 15.15
N ALA A 263 -13.07 -25.76 14.41
CA ALA A 263 -12.22 -24.65 14.06
C ALA A 263 -11.63 -23.94 15.30
N ARG A 264 -12.45 -23.69 16.31
CA ARG A 264 -12.03 -23.08 17.60
C ARG A 264 -11.03 -23.98 18.35
N LEU A 265 -11.28 -25.29 18.38
CA LEU A 265 -10.38 -26.25 19.03
C LEU A 265 -9.04 -26.38 18.30
N CYS A 266 -9.05 -26.38 16.97
CA CYS A 266 -7.83 -26.35 16.15
C CYS A 266 -7.03 -25.07 16.40
N ALA A 267 -7.68 -23.90 16.36
CA ALA A 267 -7.02 -22.61 16.62
C ALA A 267 -6.41 -22.53 18.03
N GLY A 268 -7.08 -23.11 19.03
CA GLY A 268 -6.56 -23.18 20.40
C GLY A 268 -5.33 -24.08 20.59
N ARG A 269 -4.85 -24.76 19.56
CA ARG A 269 -3.63 -25.59 19.59
C ARG A 269 -2.43 -24.94 18.93
N LEU A 270 -2.63 -23.75 18.35
CA LEU A 270 -1.57 -22.95 17.77
C LEU A 270 -0.75 -22.28 18.88
N ARG A 271 0.58 -22.18 18.68
CA ARG A 271 1.50 -21.63 19.71
C ARG A 271 1.74 -20.14 19.55
N ASP A 272 1.78 -19.67 18.33
CA ASP A 272 2.19 -18.31 17.97
C ASP A 272 1.60 -17.91 16.60
N ASP A 273 1.96 -16.72 16.15
CA ASP A 273 1.50 -16.13 14.89
C ASP A 273 2.04 -16.84 13.63
N GLU A 274 2.96 -17.79 13.77
CA GLU A 274 3.52 -18.54 12.64
C GLU A 274 2.76 -19.82 12.32
N ASP A 275 2.08 -20.43 13.31
CA ASP A 275 1.22 -21.58 13.10
C ASP A 275 -0.06 -21.12 12.38
N LEU A 276 -0.58 -21.94 11.48
CA LEU A 276 -1.82 -21.63 10.75
C LEU A 276 -2.79 -22.79 10.83
N VAL A 277 -4.06 -22.48 11.06
CA VAL A 277 -5.17 -23.42 10.85
C VAL A 277 -6.04 -22.93 9.71
N ALA A 278 -6.45 -23.87 8.83
CA ALA A 278 -7.36 -23.57 7.74
C ALA A 278 -8.42 -24.66 7.60
N ARG A 279 -9.60 -24.27 7.11
CA ARG A 279 -10.58 -25.22 6.60
C ARG A 279 -10.20 -25.57 5.17
N PHE A 280 -9.83 -26.83 4.98
CA PHE A 280 -9.31 -27.30 3.69
C PHE A 280 -10.44 -27.62 2.70
N GLY A 281 -11.57 -28.13 3.19
CA GLY A 281 -12.78 -28.38 2.42
C GLY A 281 -13.79 -29.17 3.25
N GLY A 282 -15.10 -28.96 3.06
CA GLY A 282 -16.13 -29.69 3.76
C GLY A 282 -15.91 -29.75 5.27
N GLU A 283 -15.61 -30.96 5.77
CA GLU A 283 -15.29 -31.25 7.17
C GLU A 283 -13.81 -31.41 7.49
N GLU A 284 -12.94 -31.03 6.52
CA GLU A 284 -11.49 -31.18 6.63
C GLU A 284 -10.82 -29.90 7.09
N PHE A 285 -9.90 -30.01 8.04
CA PHE A 285 -9.06 -28.94 8.54
C PHE A 285 -7.59 -29.30 8.37
N VAL A 286 -6.75 -28.28 8.21
CA VAL A 286 -5.31 -28.45 8.12
C VAL A 286 -4.61 -27.49 9.08
N LEU A 287 -3.60 -27.99 9.80
CA LEU A 287 -2.72 -27.18 10.65
C LEU A 287 -1.32 -27.19 10.06
N LEU A 288 -0.77 -26.03 9.80
CA LEU A 288 0.61 -25.81 9.37
C LEU A 288 1.44 -25.40 10.58
N LEU A 289 2.50 -26.16 10.87
CA LEU A 289 3.26 -26.09 12.12
C LEU A 289 4.77 -25.89 11.84
N PRO A 290 5.21 -24.66 11.56
CA PRO A 290 6.61 -24.35 11.35
C PRO A 290 7.46 -24.65 12.60
N GLY A 291 8.70 -25.12 12.40
CA GLY A 291 9.62 -25.40 13.49
C GLY A 291 9.28 -26.64 14.34
N ARG A 292 8.30 -27.44 13.92
CA ARG A 292 7.95 -28.69 14.61
C ARG A 292 8.33 -29.90 13.76
N ASP A 293 8.89 -30.89 14.43
CA ASP A 293 9.15 -32.22 13.88
C ASP A 293 7.89 -33.13 13.95
N LEU A 294 8.03 -34.36 13.51
CA LEU A 294 6.92 -35.34 13.48
C LEU A 294 6.43 -35.68 14.89
N GLU A 295 7.30 -35.81 15.86
CA GLU A 295 6.94 -36.16 17.25
C GLU A 295 6.11 -35.01 17.88
N ALA A 296 6.57 -33.77 17.72
CA ALA A 296 5.84 -32.57 18.17
C ALA A 296 4.48 -32.43 17.46
N ALA A 297 4.42 -32.73 16.17
CA ALA A 297 3.17 -32.70 15.41
C ALA A 297 2.16 -33.75 15.91
N VAL A 298 2.63 -34.98 16.18
CA VAL A 298 1.79 -36.03 16.76
C VAL A 298 1.25 -35.62 18.12
N ALA A 299 2.08 -35.02 18.98
CA ALA A 299 1.63 -34.54 20.28
C ALA A 299 0.53 -33.48 20.17
N VAL A 300 0.65 -32.53 19.19
CA VAL A 300 -0.42 -31.56 18.89
C VAL A 300 -1.69 -32.27 18.39
N GLY A 301 -1.54 -33.21 17.48
CA GLY A 301 -2.66 -33.97 16.94
C GLY A 301 -3.41 -34.74 18.03
N GLU A 302 -2.69 -35.41 18.92
CA GLU A 302 -3.31 -36.15 20.02
C GLU A 302 -3.99 -35.26 21.04
N ALA A 303 -3.36 -34.10 21.37
CA ALA A 303 -4.00 -33.08 22.22
C ALA A 303 -5.28 -32.50 21.58
N LEU A 304 -5.30 -32.33 20.25
CA LEU A 304 -6.50 -31.88 19.52
C LEU A 304 -7.58 -32.96 19.55
N ARG A 305 -7.23 -34.20 19.22
CA ARG A 305 -8.16 -35.37 19.25
C ARG A 305 -8.85 -35.47 20.62
N GLN A 306 -8.06 -35.44 21.69
CA GLN A 306 -8.58 -35.49 23.07
C GLN A 306 -9.47 -34.28 23.41
N ALA A 307 -9.14 -33.08 22.93
CA ALA A 307 -9.98 -31.93 23.15
C ALA A 307 -11.34 -32.05 22.44
N VAL A 308 -11.35 -32.56 21.21
CA VAL A 308 -12.60 -32.83 20.47
C VAL A 308 -13.44 -33.87 21.22
N GLU A 309 -12.83 -34.95 21.67
CA GLU A 309 -13.50 -35.97 22.46
C GLU A 309 -14.06 -35.46 23.79
N HIS A 310 -13.32 -34.56 24.45
CA HIS A 310 -13.73 -33.92 25.71
C HIS A 310 -14.88 -32.91 25.57
N GLU A 311 -15.01 -32.25 24.42
CA GLU A 311 -16.10 -31.32 24.13
C GLU A 311 -17.47 -32.00 24.10
N ARG A 312 -17.51 -33.34 23.85
CA ARG A 312 -18.72 -34.16 23.86
C ARG A 312 -19.86 -33.65 22.98
N LEU A 313 -19.54 -33.12 21.81
CA LEU A 313 -20.56 -32.72 20.84
C LEU A 313 -21.36 -33.97 20.39
N ASP A 314 -22.67 -33.94 20.59
CA ASP A 314 -23.52 -35.08 20.27
C ASP A 314 -23.41 -35.53 18.82
N HIS A 315 -23.26 -36.84 18.63
CA HIS A 315 -23.25 -37.49 17.32
C HIS A 315 -24.08 -38.78 17.33
N PRO A 316 -25.43 -38.69 17.24
CA PRO A 316 -26.34 -39.82 17.45
C PRO A 316 -26.19 -40.93 16.42
N ALA A 317 -25.62 -40.66 15.24
CA ALA A 317 -25.43 -41.66 14.17
C ALA A 317 -23.99 -42.17 14.07
N SER A 318 -23.09 -41.82 14.98
CA SER A 318 -21.72 -42.31 14.94
C SER A 318 -21.62 -43.72 15.48
N PRO A 319 -21.01 -44.66 14.74
CA PRO A 319 -20.81 -46.04 15.23
C PRO A 319 -19.60 -46.18 16.17
N ILE A 320 -18.84 -45.12 16.40
CA ILE A 320 -17.59 -45.13 17.17
C ILE A 320 -17.85 -44.67 18.62
N ALA A 321 -18.54 -43.53 18.78
CA ALA A 321 -18.80 -42.90 20.07
C ALA A 321 -20.10 -42.08 19.98
N PRO A 322 -20.81 -41.82 21.09
CA PRO A 322 -22.02 -40.98 21.07
C PRO A 322 -21.74 -39.48 20.85
N HIS A 323 -20.51 -39.12 20.53
CA HIS A 323 -20.04 -37.76 20.30
C HIS A 323 -19.11 -37.70 19.09
N VAL A 324 -18.88 -36.47 18.60
CA VAL A 324 -17.99 -36.20 17.48
C VAL A 324 -16.56 -36.60 17.83
N THR A 325 -15.90 -37.26 16.89
CA THR A 325 -14.47 -37.61 16.93
C THR A 325 -13.78 -37.19 15.66
N VAL A 326 -12.46 -37.17 15.65
CA VAL A 326 -11.65 -36.79 14.50
C VAL A 326 -10.56 -37.81 14.17
N SER A 327 -10.34 -38.01 12.89
CA SER A 327 -9.20 -38.76 12.38
C SER A 327 -8.11 -37.75 11.92
N ILE A 328 -6.87 -37.94 12.37
CA ILE A 328 -5.78 -37.02 12.14
C ILE A 328 -4.60 -37.73 11.48
N GLY A 329 -4.11 -37.14 10.38
CA GLY A 329 -2.87 -37.52 9.74
C GLY A 329 -1.78 -36.49 10.02
N ALA A 330 -0.64 -36.94 10.57
CA ALA A 330 0.52 -36.09 10.83
C ALA A 330 1.65 -36.37 9.84
N SER A 331 2.27 -35.36 9.30
CA SER A 331 3.51 -35.47 8.52
C SER A 331 4.49 -34.38 8.87
N ALA A 332 5.77 -34.66 8.64
CA ALA A 332 6.83 -33.64 8.79
C ALA A 332 7.96 -33.89 7.80
N THR A 333 8.67 -32.81 7.45
CA THR A 333 9.86 -32.84 6.61
C THR A 333 10.76 -31.67 6.94
N TRP A 334 12.00 -31.70 6.44
CA TRP A 334 12.88 -30.53 6.38
C TRP A 334 12.80 -29.96 4.97
N PRO A 335 12.18 -28.77 4.78
CA PRO A 335 12.12 -28.13 3.48
C PRO A 335 13.53 -27.94 2.88
N SER A 336 13.64 -28.14 1.57
CA SER A 336 14.88 -27.93 0.83
C SER A 336 14.68 -26.94 -0.32
N GLU A 337 15.74 -26.24 -0.71
CA GLU A 337 15.71 -25.37 -1.89
C GLU A 337 15.45 -26.22 -3.15
N GLY A 338 14.47 -25.81 -3.96
CA GLY A 338 14.01 -26.56 -5.13
C GLY A 338 13.08 -27.73 -4.83
N GLY A 339 12.82 -28.04 -3.55
CA GLY A 339 11.82 -29.02 -3.15
C GLY A 339 10.39 -28.45 -3.24
N ALA A 340 9.40 -29.35 -3.24
CA ALA A 340 8.00 -29.01 -3.38
C ALA A 340 7.17 -29.43 -2.16
N PRO A 341 6.30 -28.54 -1.61
CA PRO A 341 5.54 -28.84 -0.40
C PRO A 341 4.41 -29.87 -0.58
N GLU A 342 4.06 -30.22 -1.82
CA GLU A 342 2.97 -31.15 -2.14
C GLU A 342 3.20 -32.53 -1.55
N GLY A 343 4.46 -32.96 -1.42
CA GLY A 343 4.85 -34.21 -0.78
C GLY A 343 4.44 -34.29 0.69
N LEU A 344 4.60 -33.18 1.42
CA LEU A 344 4.20 -33.05 2.81
C LEU A 344 2.69 -33.16 2.99
N LEU A 345 1.93 -32.44 2.16
CA LEU A 345 0.47 -32.48 2.18
C LEU A 345 -0.06 -33.89 1.85
N LEU A 346 0.48 -34.51 0.80
CA LEU A 346 0.09 -35.88 0.40
C LEU A 346 0.41 -36.92 1.49
N ALA A 347 1.54 -36.74 2.20
CA ALA A 347 1.88 -37.66 3.30
C ALA A 347 0.89 -37.54 4.47
N ALA A 348 0.49 -36.32 4.85
CA ALA A 348 -0.52 -36.07 5.88
C ALA A 348 -1.89 -36.59 5.48
N ASP A 349 -2.33 -36.37 4.24
CA ASP A 349 -3.59 -36.89 3.71
C ASP A 349 -3.62 -38.44 3.75
N ARG A 350 -2.58 -39.11 3.27
CA ARG A 350 -2.45 -40.58 3.35
C ARG A 350 -2.45 -41.10 4.79
N ALA A 351 -1.85 -40.34 5.72
CA ALA A 351 -1.86 -40.69 7.13
C ALA A 351 -3.27 -40.56 7.73
N MET A 352 -4.01 -39.52 7.39
CA MET A 352 -5.40 -39.31 7.81
C MET A 352 -6.31 -40.42 7.27
N TYR A 353 -6.15 -40.79 5.99
CA TYR A 353 -6.89 -41.92 5.43
C TYR A 353 -6.57 -43.24 6.15
N ALA A 354 -5.31 -43.46 6.54
CA ALA A 354 -4.91 -44.60 7.34
C ALA A 354 -5.55 -44.57 8.75
N ALA A 355 -5.70 -43.38 9.36
CA ALA A 355 -6.43 -43.24 10.62
C ALA A 355 -7.91 -43.64 10.47
N LYS A 356 -8.57 -43.17 9.40
CA LYS A 356 -9.95 -43.60 9.10
C LYS A 356 -10.07 -45.14 8.92
N ALA A 357 -9.12 -45.74 8.22
CA ALA A 357 -9.09 -47.22 7.99
C ALA A 357 -8.79 -48.02 9.28
N ARG A 358 -8.04 -47.44 10.25
CA ARG A 358 -7.69 -48.09 11.52
C ARG A 358 -8.80 -48.05 12.59
N GLY A 359 -9.95 -47.53 12.24
CA GLY A 359 -11.10 -47.47 13.17
C GLY A 359 -11.45 -46.03 13.58
N ARG A 360 -10.81 -45.02 12.97
CA ARG A 360 -11.04 -43.59 13.25
C ARG A 360 -10.58 -43.16 14.65
N ASN A 361 -10.94 -41.95 15.06
CA ASN A 361 -10.64 -41.38 16.38
C ASN A 361 -9.17 -41.61 16.81
N CYS A 362 -8.21 -41.41 15.92
CA CYS A 362 -6.79 -41.62 16.20
C CYS A 362 -5.90 -40.71 15.35
N VAL A 363 -4.65 -40.61 15.78
CA VAL A 363 -3.59 -39.93 15.05
C VAL A 363 -2.67 -40.95 14.40
N ILE A 364 -2.42 -40.82 13.11
CA ILE A 364 -1.41 -41.62 12.39
C ILE A 364 -0.34 -40.67 11.85
N ALA A 365 0.92 -41.06 12.00
CA ALA A 365 2.05 -40.32 11.52
C ALA A 365 2.70 -40.99 10.31
N LYS A 366 3.18 -40.17 9.37
CA LYS A 366 3.92 -40.64 8.20
C LYS A 366 5.03 -39.63 7.82
N TYR A 367 6.25 -40.11 7.67
CA TYR A 367 7.31 -39.29 7.10
C TYR A 367 7.07 -39.09 5.60
N VAL A 368 7.52 -37.93 5.11
CA VAL A 368 7.66 -37.71 3.66
C VAL A 368 8.80 -38.57 3.19
N GLY A 369 8.47 -39.57 2.36
CA GLY A 369 9.44 -40.51 1.80
C GLY A 369 10.11 -39.95 0.54
#